data_4f9f5819fd4e0381be85c47c6d641ba9
#
_entry.id   4f9f5819fd4e0381be85c47c6d641ba9
#
_cell.length_a   1.000
_cell.length_b   1.000
_cell.length_c   1.000
_cell.angle_alpha   90.00
_cell.angle_beta   90.00
_cell.angle_gamma   90.00
#
_symmetry.space_group_name_H-M   'P 1'
#
loop_
_entity.id
_entity.type
_entity.pdbx_description
1 polymer ?
#
loop_
_entity_poly.entity_id
_entity_poly.type
_entity_poly.pdbx_seq_one_letter_code
_entity_poly.pdbx_strand_id
1 'polypeptide(L)'
;TFVHDDQGGDQPLLTPVYEGTLLGLSGDPWVETSEVRAGNTLSGSFNVSFAGVDGVHPGTTVIQHDATAEDVVEALTRLPGVPTGTVAVSRSGPDPENGYVWTVSFLDDAERTWEKDLGDDFDFEIASTANLIGVDARAKIEVLREGTMKEIQLLNVTRGGGNDTKNDYFYLEFGGQITGKIFA
;
A
#
# COMPACT_ATOMS: atom_id res chain seq x y z
N THR A 1 -26.05 -0.33 22.59
CA THR A 1 -25.07 -0.62 21.53
C THR A 1 -25.59 -1.77 20.68
N PHE A 2 -25.79 -1.55 19.38
CA PHE A 2 -26.08 -2.61 18.45
C PHE A 2 -24.76 -3.33 18.16
N VAL A 3 -24.77 -4.66 18.21
CA VAL A 3 -23.58 -5.52 18.11
C VAL A 3 -23.73 -6.62 17.06
N HIS A 4 -24.57 -6.40 16.06
CA HIS A 4 -24.75 -7.36 14.97
C HIS A 4 -24.04 -6.85 13.71
N ASP A 5 -23.33 -7.73 13.02
CA ASP A 5 -22.53 -7.39 11.82
C ASP A 5 -23.37 -6.77 10.68
N ASP A 6 -24.67 -7.10 10.64
CA ASP A 6 -25.62 -6.55 9.64
C ASP A 6 -26.11 -5.13 9.98
N GLN A 7 -25.66 -4.53 11.08
CA GLN A 7 -26.09 -3.21 11.55
C GLN A 7 -24.96 -2.15 11.44
N GLY A 8 -24.14 -2.28 10.43
CA GLY A 8 -23.20 -1.23 10.05
C GLY A 8 -23.92 0.01 9.50
N GLY A 9 -23.25 1.15 9.58
CA GLY A 9 -23.80 2.41 9.08
C GLY A 9 -24.73 3.13 10.05
N ASP A 10 -25.30 4.22 9.55
CA ASP A 10 -26.21 5.07 10.31
C ASP A 10 -27.56 4.39 10.55
N GLN A 11 -27.97 4.32 11.81
CA GLN A 11 -29.21 3.67 12.22
C GLN A 11 -30.25 4.73 12.61
N PRO A 12 -31.55 4.50 12.31
CA PRO A 12 -32.59 5.44 12.74
C PRO A 12 -32.64 5.54 14.25
N LEU A 13 -32.94 6.74 14.76
CA LEU A 13 -33.13 6.96 16.20
C LEU A 13 -34.19 6.01 16.77
N LEU A 14 -33.88 5.48 17.94
CA LEU A 14 -34.86 4.71 18.70
C LEU A 14 -36.09 5.57 19.01
N THR A 15 -37.27 5.05 18.68
CA THR A 15 -38.53 5.70 19.04
C THR A 15 -39.05 5.07 20.32
N PRO A 16 -39.19 5.83 21.42
CA PRO A 16 -39.74 5.29 22.64
C PRO A 16 -41.21 4.96 22.47
N VAL A 17 -41.61 3.74 22.84
CA VAL A 17 -42.99 3.30 22.90
C VAL A 17 -43.35 3.07 24.35
N TYR A 18 -44.44 3.70 24.80
CA TYR A 18 -44.92 3.61 26.18
C TYR A 18 -46.07 2.62 26.24
N GLU A 19 -45.90 1.56 27.03
CA GLU A 19 -47.00 0.69 27.45
C GLU A 19 -47.16 0.87 28.94
N GLY A 20 -48.15 1.65 29.36
CA GLY A 20 -48.42 1.93 30.76
C GLY A 20 -48.03 3.34 31.22
N THR A 21 -47.98 3.56 32.50
CA THR A 21 -47.72 4.88 33.10
C THR A 21 -46.25 4.97 33.51
N LEU A 22 -45.48 5.91 32.94
CA LEU A 22 -44.21 6.31 33.50
C LEU A 22 -44.46 7.09 34.80
N LEU A 23 -43.99 6.54 35.92
CA LEU A 23 -44.14 7.20 37.23
C LEU A 23 -42.99 8.14 37.47
N GLY A 24 -43.24 9.45 37.40
CA GLY A 24 -42.31 10.52 37.81
C GLY A 24 -42.67 11.06 39.18
N LEU A 25 -41.68 11.54 39.92
CA LEU A 25 -41.88 12.13 41.26
C LEU A 25 -42.44 13.56 41.22
N SER A 26 -42.32 14.28 40.13
CA SER A 26 -42.97 15.58 39.88
C SER A 26 -42.80 15.97 38.41
N GLY A 27 -43.91 16.30 37.75
CA GLY A 27 -43.98 16.66 36.32
C GLY A 27 -44.35 15.49 35.41
N ASP A 28 -44.61 15.78 34.14
CA ASP A 28 -44.89 14.73 33.14
C ASP A 28 -43.60 14.03 32.76
N PRO A 29 -43.48 12.71 32.97
CA PRO A 29 -42.28 11.97 32.61
C PRO A 29 -42.18 11.93 31.08
N TRP A 30 -40.97 12.13 30.57
CA TRP A 30 -40.65 12.05 29.18
C TRP A 30 -39.38 11.24 28.95
N VAL A 31 -39.24 10.64 27.77
CA VAL A 31 -38.03 9.93 27.34
C VAL A 31 -37.54 10.63 26.08
N GLU A 32 -36.30 11.01 26.10
CA GLU A 32 -35.62 11.58 24.94
C GLU A 32 -34.60 10.56 24.41
N THR A 33 -34.56 10.44 23.13
CA THR A 33 -33.50 9.71 22.44
C THR A 33 -32.66 10.70 21.69
N SER A 34 -31.36 10.57 21.82
CA SER A 34 -30.40 11.40 21.08
C SER A 34 -29.33 10.52 20.45
N GLU A 35 -28.87 10.93 19.31
CA GLU A 35 -27.72 10.34 18.69
C GLU A 35 -26.45 10.86 19.38
N VAL A 36 -25.61 9.96 19.86
CA VAL A 36 -24.33 10.32 20.50
C VAL A 36 -23.20 10.30 19.46
N ARG A 37 -23.30 9.40 18.49
CA ARG A 37 -22.39 9.27 17.36
C ARG A 37 -23.12 8.63 16.22
N ALA A 38 -23.09 9.27 15.03
CA ALA A 38 -23.63 8.70 13.81
C ALA A 38 -22.87 7.42 13.44
N GLY A 39 -23.59 6.44 12.95
CA GLY A 39 -22.96 5.27 12.34
C GLY A 39 -22.26 5.66 11.05
N ASN A 40 -21.18 4.98 10.75
CA ASN A 40 -20.41 5.19 9.54
C ASN A 40 -20.13 3.85 8.87
N THR A 41 -20.18 3.81 7.56
CA THR A 41 -19.78 2.65 6.77
C THR A 41 -19.08 3.14 5.52
N LEU A 42 -17.85 2.65 5.32
CA LEU A 42 -17.08 2.94 4.13
C LEU A 42 -17.63 2.17 2.94
N SER A 43 -17.66 2.83 1.78
CA SER A 43 -18.02 2.23 0.49
C SER A 43 -17.39 3.01 -0.66
N GLY A 44 -17.60 2.57 -1.90
CA GLY A 44 -17.12 3.24 -3.09
C GLY A 44 -15.72 2.80 -3.51
N SER A 45 -14.92 3.72 -4.06
CA SER A 45 -13.61 3.39 -4.61
C SER A 45 -12.62 4.55 -4.46
N PHE A 46 -11.35 4.24 -4.63
CA PHE A 46 -10.27 5.23 -4.67
C PHE A 46 -9.32 4.92 -5.83
N ASN A 47 -8.57 5.93 -6.24
CA ASN A 47 -7.63 5.81 -7.33
C ASN A 47 -6.20 5.79 -6.79
N VAL A 48 -5.41 4.84 -7.28
CA VAL A 48 -3.98 4.75 -7.04
C VAL A 48 -3.25 5.12 -8.32
N SER A 49 -2.27 5.99 -8.24
CA SER A 49 -1.35 6.31 -9.31
C SER A 49 0.02 5.72 -9.06
N PHE A 50 0.72 5.48 -10.15
CA PHE A 50 2.12 5.09 -10.18
C PHE A 50 2.84 6.03 -11.14
N ALA A 51 3.89 6.68 -10.66
CA ALA A 51 4.63 7.66 -11.46
C ALA A 51 5.43 7.02 -12.60
N GLY A 52 5.61 5.71 -12.54
CA GLY A 52 6.48 4.98 -13.47
C GLY A 52 7.96 5.19 -13.13
N VAL A 53 8.79 4.37 -13.74
CA VAL A 53 10.23 4.56 -13.71
C VAL A 53 10.54 5.80 -14.55
N ASP A 54 11.28 6.74 -14.00
CA ASP A 54 11.66 8.00 -14.67
C ASP A 54 10.48 8.92 -15.09
N GLY A 55 9.27 8.72 -14.53
CA GLY A 55 8.10 9.51 -14.91
C GLY A 55 7.62 9.28 -16.35
N VAL A 56 8.12 8.26 -17.03
CA VAL A 56 7.86 8.04 -18.47
C VAL A 56 6.51 7.38 -18.73
N HIS A 57 5.98 6.62 -17.75
CA HIS A 57 4.72 5.88 -17.92
C HIS A 57 3.79 6.05 -16.72
N PRO A 58 3.32 7.28 -16.44
CA PRO A 58 2.37 7.48 -15.36
C PRO A 58 1.08 6.73 -15.66
N GLY A 59 0.56 6.02 -14.69
CA GLY A 59 -0.69 5.29 -14.79
C GLY A 59 -1.54 5.48 -13.56
N THR A 60 -2.85 5.30 -13.72
CA THR A 60 -3.82 5.35 -12.62
C THR A 60 -4.76 4.18 -12.73
N THR A 61 -5.04 3.53 -11.62
CA THR A 61 -6.01 2.44 -11.53
C THR A 61 -7.03 2.71 -10.42
N VAL A 62 -8.21 2.10 -10.54
CA VAL A 62 -9.29 2.20 -9.55
C VAL A 62 -9.28 0.95 -8.68
N ILE A 63 -9.38 1.14 -7.37
CA ILE A 63 -9.52 0.07 -6.38
C ILE A 63 -10.83 0.28 -5.62
N GLN A 64 -11.66 -0.75 -5.54
CA GLN A 64 -12.86 -0.73 -4.72
C GLN A 64 -12.48 -0.78 -3.24
N HIS A 65 -13.27 -0.14 -2.37
CA HIS A 65 -12.99 -0.10 -0.93
C HIS A 65 -12.91 -1.50 -0.29
N ASP A 66 -13.60 -2.47 -0.88
CA ASP A 66 -13.69 -3.87 -0.42
C ASP A 66 -12.97 -4.87 -1.36
N ALA A 67 -12.14 -4.38 -2.28
CA ALA A 67 -11.41 -5.18 -3.25
C ALA A 67 -10.69 -6.37 -2.58
N THR A 68 -10.77 -7.55 -3.18
CA THR A 68 -9.99 -8.70 -2.72
C THR A 68 -8.49 -8.47 -2.93
N ALA A 69 -7.66 -9.29 -2.33
CA ALA A 69 -6.21 -9.21 -2.58
C ALA A 69 -5.89 -9.43 -4.05
N GLU A 70 -6.59 -10.34 -4.71
CA GLU A 70 -6.46 -10.65 -6.14
C GLU A 70 -6.88 -9.48 -7.02
N ASP A 71 -8.00 -8.79 -6.69
CA ASP A 71 -8.45 -7.61 -7.42
C ASP A 71 -7.40 -6.48 -7.34
N VAL A 72 -6.77 -6.31 -6.19
CA VAL A 72 -5.70 -5.31 -6.02
C VAL A 72 -4.46 -5.68 -6.82
N VAL A 73 -4.04 -6.97 -6.82
CA VAL A 73 -2.95 -7.44 -7.69
C VAL A 73 -3.25 -7.13 -9.15
N GLU A 74 -4.46 -7.48 -9.62
CA GLU A 74 -4.88 -7.22 -10.99
C GLU A 74 -4.90 -5.72 -11.32
N ALA A 75 -5.42 -4.89 -10.42
CA ALA A 75 -5.46 -3.45 -10.59
C ALA A 75 -4.05 -2.85 -10.69
N LEU A 76 -3.13 -3.24 -9.81
CA LEU A 76 -1.77 -2.72 -9.81
C LEU A 76 -0.95 -3.19 -11.02
N THR A 77 -1.13 -4.44 -11.45
CA THR A 77 -0.41 -4.98 -12.61
C THR A 77 -0.92 -4.48 -13.96
N ARG A 78 -2.05 -3.76 -14.00
CA ARG A 78 -2.50 -3.01 -15.18
C ARG A 78 -1.77 -1.67 -15.35
N LEU A 79 -1.11 -1.19 -14.30
CA LEU A 79 -0.36 0.05 -14.38
C LEU A 79 0.89 -0.16 -15.26
N PRO A 80 1.18 0.78 -16.17
CA PRO A 80 2.40 0.73 -16.96
C PRO A 80 3.63 0.68 -16.05
N GLY A 81 4.56 -0.22 -16.33
CA GLY A 81 5.77 -0.36 -15.51
C GLY A 81 5.64 -1.28 -14.29
N VAL A 82 4.46 -1.85 -14.02
CA VAL A 82 4.25 -2.89 -12.99
C VAL A 82 4.06 -4.25 -13.68
N PRO A 83 5.10 -5.09 -13.78
CA PRO A 83 4.99 -6.35 -14.49
C PRO A 83 4.11 -7.37 -13.75
N THR A 84 3.45 -8.24 -14.49
CA THR A 84 2.66 -9.34 -13.93
C THR A 84 3.55 -10.29 -13.12
N GLY A 85 3.07 -10.73 -11.97
CA GLY A 85 3.80 -11.66 -11.09
C GLY A 85 4.86 -10.99 -10.19
N THR A 86 4.93 -9.65 -10.20
CA THR A 86 5.91 -8.89 -9.40
C THR A 86 5.35 -8.35 -8.10
N VAL A 87 4.04 -8.49 -7.90
CA VAL A 87 3.33 -7.95 -6.74
C VAL A 87 2.58 -9.07 -6.05
N ALA A 88 2.73 -9.17 -4.75
CA ALA A 88 1.89 -9.98 -3.88
C ALA A 88 1.12 -9.05 -2.92
N VAL A 89 -0.16 -9.36 -2.70
CA VAL A 89 -1.03 -8.58 -1.82
C VAL A 89 -1.65 -9.49 -0.77
N SER A 90 -1.69 -9.02 0.44
CA SER A 90 -2.52 -9.59 1.49
C SER A 90 -3.51 -8.54 1.99
N ARG A 91 -4.68 -8.99 2.41
CA ARG A 91 -5.76 -8.12 2.92
C ARG A 91 -6.15 -8.50 4.33
N SER A 92 -6.38 -7.51 5.17
CA SER A 92 -6.99 -7.65 6.49
C SER A 92 -8.20 -6.71 6.64
N GLY A 93 -9.07 -7.02 7.55
CA GLY A 93 -10.36 -6.37 7.73
C GLY A 93 -11.53 -7.28 7.34
N PRO A 94 -12.79 -6.78 7.30
CA PRO A 94 -13.15 -5.39 7.58
C PRO A 94 -13.00 -5.01 9.06
N ASP A 95 -12.77 -3.73 9.32
CA ASP A 95 -12.97 -3.12 10.62
C ASP A 95 -14.47 -2.81 10.86
N PRO A 96 -14.87 -2.29 12.04
CA PRO A 96 -16.28 -1.98 12.32
C PRO A 96 -16.92 -0.92 11.40
N GLU A 97 -16.10 -0.17 10.66
CA GLU A 97 -16.56 0.85 9.71
C GLU A 97 -16.44 0.35 8.25
N ASN A 98 -16.23 -0.95 8.07
CA ASN A 98 -16.03 -1.60 6.77
C ASN A 98 -14.74 -1.16 6.05
N GLY A 99 -13.71 -0.78 6.82
CA GLY A 99 -12.39 -0.43 6.32
C GLY A 99 -11.50 -1.66 6.15
N TYR A 100 -10.58 -1.59 5.21
CA TYR A 100 -9.62 -2.64 4.89
C TYR A 100 -8.19 -2.11 4.85
N VAL A 101 -7.26 -3.02 5.07
CA VAL A 101 -5.83 -2.76 4.92
C VAL A 101 -5.25 -3.78 3.94
N TRP A 102 -4.59 -3.32 2.90
CA TRP A 102 -3.83 -4.14 1.97
C TRP A 102 -2.34 -3.94 2.22
N THR A 103 -1.64 -5.05 2.40
CA THR A 103 -0.16 -5.05 2.43
C THR A 103 0.32 -5.52 1.07
N VAL A 104 0.99 -4.63 0.36
CA VAL A 104 1.57 -4.88 -0.97
C VAL A 104 3.05 -5.18 -0.79
N SER A 105 3.49 -6.31 -1.32
CA SER A 105 4.89 -6.73 -1.33
C SER A 105 5.38 -6.84 -2.77
N PHE A 106 6.53 -6.26 -3.06
CA PHE A 106 7.20 -6.41 -4.34
C PHE A 106 8.07 -7.66 -4.29
N LEU A 107 7.86 -8.55 -5.24
CA LEU A 107 8.58 -9.82 -5.34
C LEU A 107 9.86 -9.60 -6.14
N ASP A 108 10.98 -10.04 -5.57
CA ASP A 108 12.26 -10.07 -6.26
C ASP A 108 12.24 -11.19 -7.32
N ASP A 109 12.50 -10.84 -8.57
CA ASP A 109 12.66 -11.79 -9.65
C ASP A 109 14.07 -11.61 -10.25
N ALA A 110 14.91 -12.63 -10.09
CA ALA A 110 16.32 -12.60 -10.48
C ALA A 110 16.58 -12.36 -11.99
N GLU A 111 15.52 -12.41 -12.82
CA GLU A 111 15.63 -12.20 -14.27
C GLU A 111 15.23 -10.79 -14.74
N ARG A 112 14.94 -9.87 -13.81
CA ARG A 112 14.41 -8.55 -14.16
C ARG A 112 15.47 -7.58 -14.67
N THR A 113 15.37 -7.26 -15.92
CA THR A 113 16.21 -6.23 -16.58
C THR A 113 15.80 -4.79 -16.26
N TRP A 114 14.62 -4.57 -15.67
CA TRP A 114 14.09 -3.26 -15.33
C TRP A 114 14.51 -2.75 -13.93
N GLU A 115 15.00 -3.63 -13.05
CA GLU A 115 15.56 -3.26 -11.74
C GLU A 115 16.75 -2.31 -11.81
N LYS A 116 17.38 -2.21 -12.96
CA LYS A 116 18.59 -1.42 -13.13
C LYS A 116 18.35 0.09 -13.01
N ASP A 117 17.10 0.52 -13.21
CA ASP A 117 16.75 1.93 -13.27
C ASP A 117 15.71 2.36 -12.23
N LEU A 118 15.22 1.41 -11.41
CA LEU A 118 14.22 1.66 -10.39
C LEU A 118 14.82 2.04 -9.05
N GLY A 119 15.62 2.99 -8.88
CA GLY A 119 15.99 3.49 -7.55
C GLY A 119 14.91 3.25 -6.47
N ASP A 120 14.99 3.79 -5.31
CA ASP A 120 13.99 3.68 -4.23
C ASP A 120 12.57 4.23 -4.61
N ASP A 121 12.30 4.48 -5.89
CA ASP A 121 11.17 5.24 -6.43
C ASP A 121 9.99 4.38 -6.91
N PHE A 122 9.63 3.30 -6.17
CA PHE A 122 8.30 2.69 -6.33
C PHE A 122 7.26 3.52 -5.59
N ASP A 123 7.02 4.71 -6.06
CA ASP A 123 6.04 5.60 -5.44
C ASP A 123 4.64 5.36 -6.02
N PHE A 124 3.87 4.58 -5.27
CA PHE A 124 2.43 4.58 -5.39
C PHE A 124 1.85 5.73 -4.57
N GLU A 125 0.94 6.45 -5.16
CA GLU A 125 0.24 7.54 -4.50
C GLU A 125 -1.28 7.35 -4.57
N ILE A 126 -1.99 7.91 -3.61
CA ILE A 126 -3.44 8.03 -3.70
C ILE A 126 -3.75 9.23 -4.62
N ALA A 127 -4.15 8.92 -5.84
CA ALA A 127 -4.47 9.93 -6.83
C ALA A 127 -5.81 10.63 -6.56
N SER A 128 -6.80 9.90 -6.02
CA SER A 128 -8.11 10.47 -5.70
C SER A 128 -8.88 9.57 -4.73
N THR A 129 -9.59 10.19 -3.80
CA THR A 129 -10.57 9.58 -2.91
C THR A 129 -11.98 10.10 -3.15
N ALA A 130 -12.21 10.82 -4.24
CA ALA A 130 -13.48 11.51 -4.53
C ALA A 130 -14.69 10.56 -4.62
N ASN A 131 -14.47 9.28 -4.90
CA ASN A 131 -15.51 8.27 -4.97
C ASN A 131 -15.62 7.40 -3.71
N LEU A 132 -14.81 7.66 -2.67
CA LEU A 132 -15.02 7.05 -1.37
C LEU A 132 -16.21 7.71 -0.67
N ILE A 133 -17.05 6.89 -0.07
CA ILE A 133 -18.26 7.28 0.64
C ILE A 133 -18.08 6.87 2.10
N GLY A 134 -18.42 7.78 3.01
CA GLY A 134 -18.32 7.62 4.45
C GLY A 134 -17.89 8.93 5.10
N VAL A 135 -18.17 9.09 6.38
CA VAL A 135 -17.71 10.25 7.15
C VAL A 135 -16.20 10.15 7.33
N ASP A 136 -15.48 11.20 6.92
CA ASP A 136 -14.02 11.25 6.94
C ASP A 136 -13.34 10.11 6.15
N ALA A 137 -14.01 9.58 5.13
CA ALA A 137 -13.49 8.52 4.27
C ALA A 137 -12.18 8.94 3.60
N ARG A 138 -11.14 8.15 3.77
CA ARG A 138 -9.80 8.41 3.22
C ARG A 138 -9.06 7.12 2.92
N ALA A 139 -8.17 7.19 1.95
CA ALA A 139 -7.14 6.18 1.72
C ALA A 139 -5.76 6.81 1.95
N LYS A 140 -4.82 6.03 2.43
CA LYS A 140 -3.41 6.42 2.58
C LYS A 140 -2.50 5.28 2.17
N ILE A 141 -1.31 5.62 1.74
CA ILE A 141 -0.21 4.68 1.53
C ILE A 141 0.86 4.97 2.59
N GLU A 142 1.44 3.92 3.13
CA GLU A 142 2.53 4.00 4.10
C GLU A 142 3.60 2.98 3.70
N VAL A 143 4.84 3.42 3.58
CA VAL A 143 5.97 2.55 3.31
C VAL A 143 6.35 1.86 4.62
N LEU A 144 6.18 0.54 4.69
CA LEU A 144 6.51 -0.27 5.86
C LEU A 144 7.99 -0.68 5.87
N ARG A 145 8.57 -0.82 4.68
CA ARG A 145 9.97 -1.21 4.49
C ARG A 145 10.45 -0.70 3.15
N GLU A 146 11.52 0.06 3.17
CA GLU A 146 12.23 0.46 1.96
C GLU A 146 12.85 -0.73 1.25
N GLY A 147 12.84 -0.70 -0.09
CA GLY A 147 13.58 -1.63 -0.92
C GLY A 147 15.09 -1.45 -0.69
N THR A 148 15.82 -2.55 -0.63
CA THR A 148 17.28 -2.50 -0.63
C THR A 148 17.77 -2.96 -1.99
N MET A 149 18.34 -2.04 -2.77
CA MET A 149 19.08 -2.44 -3.97
C MET A 149 20.37 -3.16 -3.57
N LYS A 150 20.67 -4.26 -4.24
CA LYS A 150 21.98 -4.86 -4.13
C LYS A 150 22.99 -3.92 -4.78
N GLU A 151 24.03 -3.56 -4.05
CA GLU A 151 25.13 -2.78 -4.59
C GLU A 151 25.80 -3.56 -5.74
N ILE A 152 25.89 -2.92 -6.91
CA ILE A 152 26.62 -3.46 -8.06
C ILE A 152 27.84 -2.56 -8.28
N GLN A 153 29.02 -3.12 -8.06
CA GLN A 153 30.27 -2.43 -8.33
C GLN A 153 30.79 -2.82 -9.70
N LEU A 154 31.01 -1.83 -10.56
CA LEU A 154 31.66 -2.04 -11.86
C LEU A 154 33.15 -1.80 -11.68
N LEU A 155 33.94 -2.86 -11.82
CA LEU A 155 35.38 -2.76 -11.91
C LEU A 155 35.79 -2.59 -13.39
N ASN A 156 36.33 -1.42 -13.73
CA ASN A 156 36.86 -1.16 -15.05
C ASN A 156 38.38 -1.07 -15.01
N VAL A 157 39.03 -2.00 -15.67
CA VAL A 157 40.49 -2.00 -15.80
C VAL A 157 40.86 -1.49 -17.17
N THR A 158 41.44 -0.28 -17.23
CA THR A 158 41.90 0.35 -18.47
C THR A 158 43.41 0.27 -18.59
N ARG A 159 43.88 -0.11 -19.78
CA ARG A 159 45.28 -0.15 -20.09
C ARG A 159 45.80 1.28 -20.33
N GLY A 160 46.66 1.76 -19.46
CA GLY A 160 47.47 2.96 -19.73
C GLY A 160 48.58 2.63 -20.74
N GLY A 161 48.79 3.54 -21.70
CA GLY A 161 49.81 3.34 -22.76
C GLY A 161 51.23 3.30 -22.21
N GLY A 162 51.65 2.18 -21.66
CA GLY A 162 53.00 1.88 -21.20
C GLY A 162 53.44 0.48 -21.67
N ASN A 163 54.76 0.25 -21.70
CA ASN A 163 55.36 -0.99 -22.17
C ASN A 163 54.73 -2.22 -21.52
N ASP A 164 54.45 -3.23 -22.35
CA ASP A 164 53.87 -4.51 -22.06
C ASP A 164 54.65 -5.26 -20.95
N THR A 165 54.23 -5.16 -19.70
CA THR A 165 54.65 -6.06 -18.64
C THR A 165 53.59 -7.15 -18.49
N LYS A 166 53.88 -8.34 -19.02
CA LYS A 166 52.98 -9.50 -19.11
C LYS A 166 52.52 -10.11 -17.79
N ASN A 167 52.63 -9.38 -16.66
CA ASN A 167 52.34 -9.91 -15.32
C ASN A 167 51.67 -8.88 -14.41
N ASP A 168 50.97 -7.91 -14.93
CA ASP A 168 50.24 -6.98 -14.11
C ASP A 168 49.04 -7.69 -13.45
N TYR A 169 48.89 -7.54 -12.19
CA TYR A 169 47.81 -8.14 -11.42
C TYR A 169 47.38 -7.19 -10.28
N PHE A 170 46.16 -7.37 -9.84
CA PHE A 170 45.60 -6.67 -8.70
C PHE A 170 44.87 -7.66 -7.79
N TYR A 171 44.47 -7.22 -6.64
CA TYR A 171 43.60 -7.93 -5.70
C TYR A 171 42.39 -7.10 -5.43
N LEU A 172 41.26 -7.76 -5.11
CA LEU A 172 40.09 -7.14 -4.56
C LEU A 172 39.98 -7.53 -3.10
N GLU A 173 39.57 -6.58 -2.26
CA GLU A 173 39.27 -6.81 -0.86
C GLU A 173 37.76 -6.52 -0.63
N PHE A 174 37.09 -7.43 0.08
CA PHE A 174 35.73 -7.25 0.53
C PHE A 174 35.57 -7.89 1.92
N GLY A 175 35.08 -7.13 2.89
CA GLY A 175 34.82 -7.65 4.24
C GLY A 175 36.03 -8.24 4.94
N GLY A 176 37.23 -7.72 4.68
CA GLY A 176 38.49 -8.23 5.24
C GLY A 176 39.04 -9.50 4.56
N GLN A 177 38.39 -9.93 3.47
CA GLN A 177 38.89 -11.04 2.64
C GLN A 177 39.46 -10.50 1.32
N ILE A 178 40.63 -11.04 0.97
CA ILE A 178 41.36 -10.63 -0.25
C ILE A 178 41.29 -11.76 -1.27
N THR A 179 41.01 -11.42 -2.53
CA THR A 179 40.99 -12.38 -3.63
C THR A 179 42.41 -12.93 -3.91
N GLY A 180 42.50 -14.01 -4.65
CA GLY A 180 43.71 -14.38 -5.35
C GLY A 180 44.13 -13.31 -6.38
N LYS A 181 45.28 -13.47 -6.98
CA LYS A 181 45.79 -12.60 -8.05
C LYS A 181 44.82 -12.58 -9.22
N ILE A 182 44.41 -11.39 -9.62
CA ILE A 182 43.60 -11.15 -10.82
C ILE A 182 44.53 -10.50 -11.85
N PHE A 183 44.82 -11.19 -12.93
CA PHE A 183 45.65 -10.68 -14.01
C PHE A 183 44.91 -9.77 -14.93
N ALA A 184 45.47 -8.61 -15.26
CA ALA A 184 44.89 -7.62 -16.14
C ALA A 184 45.22 -7.85 -17.62
#